data_678c06812b469c5137810931d8ec72ee
#
_entry.id   678c06812b469c5137810931d8ec72ee
#
_cell.length_a   1.000
_cell.length_b   1.000
_cell.length_c   1.000
_cell.angle_alpha   90.00
_cell.angle_beta   90.00
_cell.angle_gamma   90.00
#
_symmetry.space_group_name_H-M   'P 1'
#
loop_
_entity.id
_entity.type
_entity.pdbx_description
1 polymer ?
#
loop_
_entity_poly.entity_id
_entity_poly.type
_entity_poly.pdbx_seq_one_letter_code
_entity_poly.pdbx_strand_id
1 'polypeptide(L)'
;MNLSFDQSADRGFLLWVLGACTVLSVALSAWCIYIDDVINNDGVEYIRAAERLALGDWTGALSLYKWPFYPLFMLIVGKVTGVGYQMAGHIANSVLLSAVVALFVLTVRALGGTSRRLTLLAALVALIHPAFNEYRAFIIRDPGYLVGYLAGVYFLFRYCRCARPRYYVGVLVGFAFASLFRIEGLVFLFCSPILIVLTRTQPVRSLGLLATFASIVGVLLATVLGWWALVPDGAVKFSILSDPVQIISTAWDQIASGINKKISILQQHFLGPFSARYSYLLFGLTVPMIIVSTTISQLTVPWFVLTVFGLRNDSGFANHIQARTWINLMLLHLMILATFVLIMLFLVDRYLLGFSVTALLLIPFVLDNVLGKLRWQDFNRLKQVLIVILLLWGVGESVSGLDNFTRHQHLKEAGLWLAGQTAISGSLVSNDRKVAYYAGRHADLENIVPSFGVLNNGLKKKRWPEAEYIAVVCNLDLCQKIIKHFKIVWKYDQIKVFSGHKAGKVLIYRLRR
;
A
#
# COMPACT_ATOMS: atom_id res chain seq x y z
N MET A 1 41.60 -15.19 19.39
CA MET A 1 40.84 -16.43 19.16
C MET A 1 39.34 -16.32 19.52
N ASN A 2 38.87 -15.26 20.22
CA ASN A 2 37.49 -15.13 20.69
C ASN A 2 36.51 -14.43 19.68
N LEU A 3 37.02 -13.81 18.63
CA LEU A 3 36.19 -13.05 17.68
C LEU A 3 35.31 -13.92 16.73
N SER A 4 35.75 -15.17 16.45
CA SER A 4 35.03 -16.08 15.58
C SER A 4 33.84 -16.76 16.25
N PHE A 5 33.92 -17.04 17.52
CA PHE A 5 32.87 -17.69 18.33
C PHE A 5 31.67 -16.74 18.56
N ASP A 6 31.98 -15.47 18.83
CA ASP A 6 30.97 -14.43 19.07
C ASP A 6 30.18 -14.08 17.77
N GLN A 7 30.88 -14.07 16.62
CA GLN A 7 30.25 -13.86 15.32
C GLN A 7 29.32 -15.03 14.92
N SER A 8 29.63 -16.28 15.25
CA SER A 8 28.78 -17.44 14.95
C SER A 8 27.53 -17.46 15.82
N ALA A 9 27.68 -17.15 17.13
CA ALA A 9 26.55 -17.06 18.05
C ALA A 9 25.59 -15.93 17.72
N ASP A 10 26.09 -14.76 17.27
CA ASP A 10 25.25 -13.65 16.80
C ASP A 10 24.52 -13.99 15.48
N ARG A 11 25.17 -14.73 14.58
CA ARG A 11 24.56 -15.22 13.35
C ARG A 11 23.44 -16.23 13.61
N GLY A 12 23.67 -17.18 14.52
CA GLY A 12 22.66 -18.16 14.95
C GLY A 12 21.44 -17.48 15.57
N PHE A 13 21.68 -16.52 16.47
CA PHE A 13 20.61 -15.71 17.05
C PHE A 13 19.80 -14.94 15.99
N LEU A 14 20.46 -14.30 15.04
CA LEU A 14 19.77 -13.58 13.96
C LEU A 14 18.89 -14.51 13.13
N LEU A 15 19.40 -15.67 12.73
CA LEU A 15 18.64 -16.65 11.94
C LEU A 15 17.41 -17.14 12.73
N TRP A 16 17.57 -17.38 14.04
CA TRP A 16 16.46 -17.74 14.90
C TRP A 16 15.40 -16.63 14.96
N VAL A 17 15.80 -15.37 15.17
CA VAL A 17 14.85 -14.23 15.17
C VAL A 17 14.13 -14.09 13.84
N LEU A 18 14.84 -14.20 12.71
CA LEU A 18 14.23 -14.11 11.38
C LEU A 18 13.24 -15.26 11.15
N GLY A 19 13.59 -16.49 11.56
CA GLY A 19 12.68 -17.65 11.48
C GLY A 19 11.43 -17.44 12.34
N ALA A 20 11.59 -17.03 13.59
CA ALA A 20 10.48 -16.73 14.50
C ALA A 20 9.58 -15.61 13.94
N CYS A 21 10.16 -14.53 13.44
CA CYS A 21 9.41 -13.44 12.80
C CYS A 21 8.61 -13.91 11.59
N THR A 22 9.19 -14.78 10.76
CA THR A 22 8.50 -15.34 9.59
C THR A 22 7.29 -16.16 10.02
N VAL A 23 7.47 -17.08 10.97
CA VAL A 23 6.38 -17.91 11.50
C VAL A 23 5.28 -17.06 12.12
N LEU A 24 5.65 -16.11 13.00
CA LEU A 24 4.69 -15.22 13.64
C LEU A 24 3.96 -14.32 12.62
N SER A 25 4.66 -13.83 11.60
CA SER A 25 4.04 -13.03 10.53
C SER A 25 3.02 -13.84 9.71
N VAL A 26 3.32 -15.11 9.40
CA VAL A 26 2.36 -16.02 8.74
C VAL A 26 1.17 -16.28 9.64
N ALA A 27 1.41 -16.55 10.93
CA ALA A 27 0.33 -16.78 11.90
C ALA A 27 -0.60 -15.55 12.04
N LEU A 28 -0.03 -14.34 12.10
CA LEU A 28 -0.81 -13.08 12.11
C LEU A 28 -1.62 -12.91 10.81
N SER A 29 -1.04 -13.23 9.65
CA SER A 29 -1.78 -13.17 8.39
C SER A 29 -2.92 -14.19 8.35
N ALA A 30 -2.67 -15.44 8.78
CA ALA A 30 -3.69 -16.48 8.87
C ALA A 30 -4.83 -16.06 9.84
N TRP A 31 -4.48 -15.44 10.97
CA TRP A 31 -5.45 -14.91 11.92
C TRP A 31 -6.32 -13.80 11.32
N CYS A 32 -5.71 -12.80 10.69
CA CYS A 32 -6.46 -11.69 10.07
C CYS A 32 -7.37 -12.19 8.94
N ILE A 33 -6.92 -13.16 8.14
CA ILE A 33 -7.73 -13.76 7.06
C ILE A 33 -8.87 -14.60 7.65
N TYR A 34 -8.63 -15.33 8.76
CA TYR A 34 -9.67 -16.11 9.43
C TYR A 34 -10.79 -15.23 9.99
N ILE A 35 -10.44 -14.05 10.52
CA ILE A 35 -11.40 -13.11 11.10
C ILE A 35 -12.22 -12.38 10.01
N ASP A 36 -11.56 -11.89 8.95
CA ASP A 36 -12.20 -11.17 7.85
C ASP A 36 -11.61 -11.65 6.51
N ASP A 37 -12.26 -12.64 5.92
CA ASP A 37 -11.89 -13.21 4.62
C ASP A 37 -12.61 -12.51 3.46
N VAL A 38 -13.27 -11.39 3.72
CA VAL A 38 -13.99 -10.63 2.69
C VAL A 38 -13.01 -9.92 1.77
N ILE A 39 -13.13 -10.24 0.48
CA ILE A 39 -12.26 -9.65 -0.54
C ILE A 39 -12.35 -8.12 -0.56
N ASN A 40 -11.23 -7.45 -0.77
CA ASN A 40 -11.18 -6.01 -1.02
C ASN A 40 -11.42 -5.68 -2.51
N ASN A 41 -11.80 -4.45 -2.82
CA ASN A 41 -12.16 -4.03 -4.19
C ASN A 41 -11.02 -4.24 -5.19
N ASP A 42 -9.78 -3.94 -4.80
CA ASP A 42 -8.60 -4.16 -5.65
C ASP A 42 -8.36 -5.65 -5.89
N GLY A 43 -8.62 -6.49 -4.87
CA GLY A 43 -8.52 -7.95 -4.97
C GLY A 43 -9.44 -8.53 -6.04
N VAL A 44 -10.67 -8.01 -6.18
CA VAL A 44 -11.58 -8.40 -7.26
C VAL A 44 -10.99 -8.10 -8.63
N GLU A 45 -10.38 -6.90 -8.80
CA GLU A 45 -9.75 -6.53 -10.08
C GLU A 45 -8.53 -7.40 -10.38
N TYR A 46 -7.70 -7.71 -9.36
CA TYR A 46 -6.53 -8.58 -9.55
C TYR A 46 -6.91 -10.01 -9.90
N ILE A 47 -7.96 -10.57 -9.26
CA ILE A 47 -8.45 -11.91 -9.57
C ILE A 47 -8.94 -11.96 -11.02
N ARG A 48 -9.74 -10.99 -11.46
CA ARG A 48 -10.22 -10.92 -12.84
C ARG A 48 -9.09 -10.81 -13.85
N ALA A 49 -8.08 -9.99 -13.54
CA ALA A 49 -6.89 -9.90 -14.39
C ALA A 49 -6.12 -11.23 -14.42
N ALA A 50 -6.00 -11.94 -13.29
CA ALA A 50 -5.36 -13.25 -13.23
C ALA A 50 -6.16 -14.31 -14.01
N GLU A 51 -7.49 -14.30 -13.95
CA GLU A 51 -8.37 -15.17 -14.74
C GLU A 51 -8.17 -14.96 -16.25
N ARG A 52 -8.11 -13.70 -16.71
CA ARG A 52 -7.81 -13.38 -18.11
C ARG A 52 -6.42 -13.85 -18.53
N LEU A 53 -5.40 -13.61 -17.68
CA LEU A 53 -4.04 -14.11 -17.92
C LEU A 53 -4.00 -15.64 -18.01
N ALA A 54 -4.78 -16.35 -17.21
CA ALA A 54 -4.87 -17.80 -17.24
C ALA A 54 -5.43 -18.34 -18.56
N LEU A 55 -6.30 -17.57 -19.22
CA LEU A 55 -6.87 -17.86 -20.54
C LEU A 55 -5.98 -17.37 -21.70
N GLY A 56 -4.83 -16.77 -21.42
CA GLY A 56 -3.94 -16.17 -22.43
C GLY A 56 -4.43 -14.82 -22.96
N ASP A 57 -5.51 -14.26 -22.40
CA ASP A 57 -6.06 -12.95 -22.80
C ASP A 57 -5.32 -11.80 -22.11
N TRP A 58 -4.12 -11.51 -22.61
CA TRP A 58 -3.28 -10.42 -22.12
C TRP A 58 -3.93 -9.05 -22.34
N THR A 59 -4.57 -8.84 -23.47
CA THR A 59 -5.24 -7.58 -23.80
C THR A 59 -6.38 -7.30 -22.84
N GLY A 60 -7.22 -8.28 -22.57
CA GLY A 60 -8.30 -8.18 -21.59
C GLY A 60 -7.76 -7.96 -20.17
N ALA A 61 -6.69 -8.65 -19.78
CA ALA A 61 -6.07 -8.46 -18.46
C ALA A 61 -5.52 -7.03 -18.29
N LEU A 62 -4.80 -6.51 -19.28
CA LEU A 62 -4.21 -5.16 -19.26
C LEU A 62 -5.27 -4.05 -19.36
N SER A 63 -6.41 -4.30 -20.00
CA SER A 63 -7.54 -3.36 -19.99
C SER A 63 -8.17 -3.22 -18.61
N LEU A 64 -8.19 -4.31 -17.83
CA LEU A 64 -8.67 -4.32 -16.45
C LEU A 64 -7.67 -3.68 -15.51
N TYR A 65 -6.40 -4.07 -15.64
CA TYR A 65 -5.34 -3.59 -14.77
C TYR A 65 -4.02 -3.42 -15.53
N LYS A 66 -3.63 -2.16 -15.73
CA LYS A 66 -2.47 -1.80 -16.57
C LYS A 66 -1.11 -2.27 -16.04
N TRP A 67 -1.02 -2.77 -14.80
CA TRP A 67 0.23 -3.20 -14.15
C TRP A 67 0.15 -4.68 -13.76
N PRO A 68 0.38 -5.64 -14.69
CA PRO A 68 -0.06 -7.03 -14.59
C PRO A 68 0.79 -7.91 -13.64
N PHE A 69 1.90 -7.43 -13.11
CA PHE A 69 2.85 -8.27 -12.37
C PHE A 69 2.27 -8.91 -11.10
N TYR A 70 1.42 -8.18 -10.36
CA TYR A 70 0.78 -8.76 -9.18
C TYR A 70 -0.29 -9.80 -9.54
N PRO A 71 -1.21 -9.58 -10.47
CA PRO A 71 -2.08 -10.64 -11.01
C PRO A 71 -1.33 -11.84 -11.56
N LEU A 72 -0.21 -11.63 -12.27
CA LEU A 72 0.64 -12.70 -12.76
C LEU A 72 1.26 -13.51 -11.61
N PHE A 73 1.72 -12.83 -10.55
CA PHE A 73 2.24 -13.50 -9.35
C PHE A 73 1.16 -14.34 -8.67
N MET A 74 -0.07 -13.82 -8.54
CA MET A 74 -1.21 -14.58 -8.02
C MET A 74 -1.53 -15.81 -8.91
N LEU A 75 -1.49 -15.66 -10.22
CA LEU A 75 -1.68 -16.78 -11.16
C LEU A 75 -0.64 -17.87 -10.95
N ILE A 76 0.64 -17.48 -10.80
CA ILE A 76 1.74 -18.44 -10.54
C ILE A 76 1.49 -19.20 -9.23
N VAL A 77 1.18 -18.45 -8.14
CA VAL A 77 0.88 -19.06 -6.83
C VAL A 77 -0.32 -20.01 -6.94
N GLY A 78 -1.40 -19.60 -7.60
CA GLY A 78 -2.58 -20.43 -7.80
C GLY A 78 -2.28 -21.71 -8.57
N LYS A 79 -1.49 -21.63 -9.66
CA LYS A 79 -1.08 -22.81 -10.44
C LYS A 79 -0.16 -23.75 -9.65
N VAL A 80 0.76 -23.21 -8.85
CA VAL A 80 1.71 -24.02 -8.07
C VAL A 80 1.02 -24.70 -6.90
N THR A 81 0.08 -24.03 -6.23
CA THR A 81 -0.60 -24.54 -5.03
C THR A 81 -1.91 -25.26 -5.32
N GLY A 82 -2.48 -25.10 -6.52
CA GLY A 82 -3.77 -25.68 -6.89
C GLY A 82 -5.00 -25.01 -6.24
N VAL A 83 -4.83 -23.88 -5.55
CA VAL A 83 -5.93 -23.15 -4.88
C VAL A 83 -6.57 -22.10 -5.78
N GLY A 84 -7.81 -21.68 -5.44
CA GLY A 84 -8.49 -20.58 -6.13
C GLY A 84 -7.75 -19.25 -5.97
N TYR A 85 -7.96 -18.31 -6.88
CA TYR A 85 -7.18 -17.05 -6.96
C TYR A 85 -7.32 -16.16 -5.72
N GLN A 86 -8.45 -16.18 -5.01
CA GLN A 86 -8.57 -15.44 -3.76
C GLN A 86 -7.58 -15.98 -2.71
N MET A 87 -7.56 -17.31 -2.52
CA MET A 87 -6.62 -17.93 -1.59
C MET A 87 -5.16 -17.76 -2.06
N ALA A 88 -4.92 -17.85 -3.36
CA ALA A 88 -3.59 -17.58 -3.94
C ALA A 88 -3.11 -16.17 -3.63
N GLY A 89 -3.99 -15.16 -3.70
CA GLY A 89 -3.69 -13.80 -3.29
C GLY A 89 -3.36 -13.66 -1.81
N HIS A 90 -4.10 -14.34 -0.93
CA HIS A 90 -3.81 -14.36 0.51
C HIS A 90 -2.48 -15.05 0.83
N ILE A 91 -2.18 -16.17 0.20
CA ILE A 91 -0.88 -16.88 0.34
C ILE A 91 0.26 -15.96 -0.14
N ALA A 92 0.12 -15.39 -1.34
CA ALA A 92 1.10 -14.46 -1.90
C ALA A 92 1.41 -13.31 -0.94
N ASN A 93 0.37 -12.65 -0.41
CA ASN A 93 0.56 -11.53 0.52
C ASN A 93 1.12 -11.97 1.87
N SER A 94 0.75 -13.13 2.39
CA SER A 94 1.31 -13.67 3.64
C SER A 94 2.81 -13.92 3.53
N VAL A 95 3.26 -14.49 2.42
CA VAL A 95 4.70 -14.70 2.12
C VAL A 95 5.43 -13.36 1.97
N LEU A 96 4.88 -12.43 1.19
CA LEU A 96 5.47 -11.12 0.98
C LEU A 96 5.56 -10.31 2.29
N LEU A 97 4.51 -10.31 3.13
CA LEU A 97 4.54 -9.63 4.42
C LEU A 97 5.55 -10.26 5.39
N SER A 98 5.73 -11.57 5.35
CA SER A 98 6.77 -12.23 6.16
C SER A 98 8.17 -11.80 5.70
N ALA A 99 8.39 -11.66 4.40
CA ALA A 99 9.62 -11.12 3.85
C ALA A 99 9.82 -9.65 4.23
N VAL A 100 8.76 -8.82 4.26
CA VAL A 100 8.81 -7.42 4.73
C VAL A 100 9.29 -7.36 6.19
N VAL A 101 8.72 -8.18 7.08
CA VAL A 101 9.13 -8.23 8.49
C VAL A 101 10.60 -8.61 8.63
N ALA A 102 11.04 -9.65 7.93
CA ALA A 102 12.44 -10.09 7.96
C ALA A 102 13.39 -9.00 7.41
N LEU A 103 13.04 -8.38 6.29
CA LEU A 103 13.84 -7.30 5.68
C LEU A 103 13.87 -6.04 6.54
N PHE A 104 12.79 -5.72 7.25
CA PHE A 104 12.79 -4.62 8.21
C PHE A 104 13.82 -4.84 9.32
N VAL A 105 13.86 -6.04 9.94
CA VAL A 105 14.87 -6.41 10.95
C VAL A 105 16.28 -6.30 10.39
N LEU A 106 16.51 -6.83 9.19
CA LEU A 106 17.81 -6.74 8.52
C LEU A 106 18.21 -5.29 8.21
N THR A 107 17.26 -4.45 7.84
CA THR A 107 17.51 -3.04 7.52
C THR A 107 17.86 -2.24 8.78
N VAL A 108 17.18 -2.48 9.92
CA VAL A 108 17.55 -1.88 11.21
C VAL A 108 18.97 -2.29 11.61
N ARG A 109 19.36 -3.55 11.40
CA ARG A 109 20.74 -4.00 11.63
C ARG A 109 21.75 -3.32 10.68
N ALA A 110 21.39 -3.09 9.43
CA ALA A 110 22.23 -2.36 8.48
C ALA A 110 22.39 -0.88 8.85
N LEU A 111 21.38 -0.27 9.48
CA LEU A 111 21.42 1.07 10.06
C LEU A 111 22.39 1.20 11.26
N GLY A 112 22.82 0.09 11.84
CA GLY A 112 23.72 0.06 13.01
C GLY A 112 23.14 -0.64 14.23
N GLY A 113 21.90 -1.12 14.14
CA GLY A 113 21.22 -1.87 15.20
C GLY A 113 21.73 -3.29 15.36
N THR A 114 23.02 -3.49 15.65
CA THR A 114 23.65 -4.84 15.69
C THR A 114 23.44 -5.59 17.00
N SER A 115 23.00 -4.93 18.08
CA SER A 115 22.77 -5.60 19.36
C SER A 115 21.57 -6.58 19.29
N ARG A 116 21.60 -7.63 20.12
CA ARG A 116 20.48 -8.59 20.24
C ARG A 116 19.20 -7.89 20.64
N ARG A 117 19.29 -6.93 21.58
CA ARG A 117 18.14 -6.15 22.05
C ARG A 117 17.50 -5.34 20.93
N LEU A 118 18.30 -4.58 20.16
CA LEU A 118 17.80 -3.82 19.00
C LEU A 118 17.19 -4.73 17.94
N THR A 119 17.76 -5.92 17.72
CA THR A 119 17.19 -6.92 16.81
C THR A 119 15.81 -7.38 17.26
N LEU A 120 15.61 -7.63 18.57
CA LEU A 120 14.31 -7.99 19.14
C LEU A 120 13.31 -6.83 19.08
N LEU A 121 13.73 -5.60 19.37
CA LEU A 121 12.88 -4.41 19.26
C LEU A 121 12.46 -4.16 17.81
N ALA A 122 13.35 -4.38 16.83
CA ALA A 122 13.01 -4.30 15.43
C ALA A 122 11.96 -5.36 15.03
N ALA A 123 12.13 -6.60 15.51
CA ALA A 123 11.18 -7.68 15.31
C ALA A 123 9.82 -7.34 15.91
N LEU A 124 9.80 -6.83 17.14
CA LEU A 124 8.59 -6.42 17.84
C LEU A 124 7.84 -5.34 17.04
N VAL A 125 8.52 -4.24 16.65
CA VAL A 125 7.92 -3.15 15.87
C VAL A 125 7.32 -3.67 14.58
N ALA A 126 8.06 -4.50 13.82
CA ALA A 126 7.58 -5.03 12.54
C ALA A 126 6.37 -5.97 12.69
N LEU A 127 6.24 -6.67 13.81
CA LEU A 127 5.13 -7.60 14.06
C LEU A 127 3.89 -6.90 14.61
N ILE A 128 4.04 -5.86 15.44
CA ILE A 128 2.90 -5.26 16.13
C ILE A 128 2.38 -3.97 15.49
N HIS A 129 3.22 -3.22 14.76
CA HIS A 129 2.81 -1.90 14.28
C HIS A 129 1.64 -1.98 13.28
N PRO A 130 0.60 -1.13 13.39
CA PRO A 130 -0.58 -1.15 12.52
C PRO A 130 -0.26 -1.08 11.03
N ALA A 131 0.72 -0.28 10.61
CA ALA A 131 1.13 -0.16 9.20
C ALA A 131 1.53 -1.50 8.53
N PHE A 132 1.98 -2.50 9.31
CA PHE A 132 2.25 -3.84 8.81
C PHE A 132 1.03 -4.77 8.89
N ASN A 133 0.07 -4.50 9.78
CA ASN A 133 -1.01 -5.41 10.13
C ASN A 133 -2.35 -5.07 9.48
N GLU A 134 -2.62 -3.80 9.23
CA GLU A 134 -3.90 -3.30 8.69
C GLU A 134 -4.32 -3.99 7.38
N TYR A 135 -3.34 -4.35 6.55
CA TYR A 135 -3.60 -4.89 5.21
C TYR A 135 -3.35 -6.40 5.08
N ARG A 136 -3.21 -7.14 6.20
CA ARG A 136 -2.87 -8.57 6.16
C ARG A 136 -3.93 -9.43 5.50
N ALA A 137 -5.20 -9.10 5.68
CA ALA A 137 -6.32 -9.80 5.05
C ALA A 137 -6.62 -9.29 3.63
N PHE A 138 -5.97 -8.21 3.17
CA PHE A 138 -6.24 -7.62 1.86
C PHE A 138 -5.40 -8.28 0.77
N ILE A 139 -5.99 -8.43 -0.40
CA ILE A 139 -5.29 -8.85 -1.62
C ILE A 139 -4.84 -7.57 -2.32
N ILE A 140 -3.59 -7.15 -2.08
CA ILE A 140 -3.01 -5.92 -2.60
C ILE A 140 -1.53 -6.11 -3.00
N ARG A 141 -1.07 -5.28 -3.92
CA ARG A 141 0.30 -5.33 -4.45
C ARG A 141 1.36 -4.70 -3.53
N ASP A 142 0.93 -3.92 -2.55
CA ASP A 142 1.82 -3.11 -1.69
C ASP A 142 2.86 -3.92 -0.92
N PRO A 143 2.57 -5.13 -0.39
CA PRO A 143 3.60 -5.97 0.23
C PRO A 143 4.76 -6.32 -0.71
N GLY A 144 4.47 -6.58 -1.99
CA GLY A 144 5.51 -6.84 -3.00
C GLY A 144 6.41 -5.62 -3.23
N TYR A 145 5.82 -4.44 -3.29
CA TYR A 145 6.56 -3.19 -3.33
C TYR A 145 7.47 -3.03 -2.10
N LEU A 146 6.96 -3.26 -0.88
CA LEU A 146 7.73 -3.13 0.36
C LEU A 146 8.89 -4.12 0.44
N VAL A 147 8.73 -5.36 -0.06
CA VAL A 147 9.83 -6.33 -0.15
C VAL A 147 10.97 -5.76 -1.00
N GLY A 148 10.66 -5.33 -2.21
CA GLY A 148 11.67 -4.76 -3.10
C GLY A 148 12.29 -3.48 -2.55
N TYR A 149 11.45 -2.60 -2.01
CA TYR A 149 11.88 -1.34 -1.42
C TYR A 149 12.84 -1.56 -0.24
N LEU A 150 12.45 -2.36 0.76
CA LEU A 150 13.30 -2.65 1.93
C LEU A 150 14.58 -3.40 1.54
N ALA A 151 14.52 -4.31 0.56
CA ALA A 151 15.73 -4.94 0.03
C ALA A 151 16.67 -3.91 -0.58
N GLY A 152 16.15 -3.01 -1.43
CA GLY A 152 16.91 -1.90 -2.00
C GLY A 152 17.53 -1.01 -0.93
N VAL A 153 16.76 -0.61 0.08
CA VAL A 153 17.21 0.21 1.22
C VAL A 153 18.26 -0.51 2.06
N TYR A 154 18.05 -1.80 2.37
CA TYR A 154 19.05 -2.62 3.06
C TYR A 154 20.39 -2.61 2.34
N PHE A 155 20.38 -2.88 1.05
CA PHE A 155 21.61 -2.88 0.24
C PHE A 155 22.19 -1.47 0.08
N LEU A 156 21.36 -0.42 0.04
CA LEU A 156 21.82 0.97 0.01
C LEU A 156 22.61 1.32 1.27
N PHE A 157 22.11 0.99 2.45
CA PHE A 157 22.86 1.18 3.71
C PHE A 157 24.18 0.41 3.70
N ARG A 158 24.17 -0.84 3.20
CA ARG A 158 25.38 -1.65 3.07
C ARG A 158 26.39 -1.04 2.09
N TYR A 159 25.89 -0.54 0.95
CA TYR A 159 26.74 0.10 -0.06
C TYR A 159 27.34 1.41 0.45
N CYS A 160 26.55 2.27 1.04
CA CYS A 160 27.05 3.53 1.60
C CYS A 160 28.13 3.32 2.66
N ARG A 161 28.07 2.20 3.41
CA ARG A 161 29.08 1.85 4.41
C ARG A 161 30.36 1.24 3.82
N CYS A 162 30.23 0.29 2.89
CA CYS A 162 31.36 -0.56 2.44
C CYS A 162 31.81 -0.35 1.01
N ALA A 163 31.04 0.36 0.17
CA ALA A 163 31.29 0.64 -1.26
C ALA A 163 31.56 -0.60 -2.13
N ARG A 164 31.06 -1.77 -1.75
CA ARG A 164 31.28 -2.99 -2.54
C ARG A 164 30.25 -3.06 -3.68
N PRO A 165 30.66 -3.27 -4.95
CA PRO A 165 29.77 -3.24 -6.13
C PRO A 165 28.57 -4.19 -6.01
N ARG A 166 28.73 -5.37 -5.41
CA ARG A 166 27.66 -6.34 -5.15
C ARG A 166 26.48 -5.74 -4.38
N TYR A 167 26.72 -4.79 -3.49
CA TYR A 167 25.65 -4.13 -2.75
C TYR A 167 24.92 -3.13 -3.63
N TYR A 168 25.61 -2.48 -4.55
CA TYR A 168 24.94 -1.60 -5.52
C TYR A 168 24.05 -2.38 -6.48
N VAL A 169 24.50 -3.54 -6.96
CA VAL A 169 23.64 -4.47 -7.71
C VAL A 169 22.41 -4.83 -6.89
N GLY A 170 22.58 -5.12 -5.60
CA GLY A 170 21.44 -5.37 -4.71
C GLY A 170 20.46 -4.20 -4.59
N VAL A 171 20.97 -2.93 -4.54
CA VAL A 171 20.11 -1.72 -4.58
C VAL A 171 19.25 -1.72 -5.82
N LEU A 172 19.88 -1.93 -6.97
CA LEU A 172 19.20 -1.84 -8.27
C LEU A 172 18.19 -2.98 -8.45
N VAL A 173 18.56 -4.21 -8.09
CA VAL A 173 17.64 -5.36 -8.13
C VAL A 173 16.46 -5.15 -7.17
N GLY A 174 16.71 -4.65 -5.95
CA GLY A 174 15.66 -4.39 -4.97
C GLY A 174 14.66 -3.35 -5.48
N PHE A 175 15.13 -2.20 -5.95
CA PHE A 175 14.23 -1.16 -6.46
C PHE A 175 13.59 -1.54 -7.80
N ALA A 176 14.27 -2.29 -8.68
CA ALA A 176 13.66 -2.86 -9.87
C ALA A 176 12.53 -3.83 -9.52
N PHE A 177 12.73 -4.71 -8.53
CA PHE A 177 11.65 -5.57 -8.03
C PHE A 177 10.49 -4.76 -7.45
N ALA A 178 10.76 -3.72 -6.67
CA ALA A 178 9.72 -2.82 -6.15
C ALA A 178 8.90 -2.19 -7.30
N SER A 179 9.55 -1.83 -8.41
CA SER A 179 8.89 -1.22 -9.56
C SER A 179 7.91 -2.15 -10.27
N LEU A 180 8.08 -3.47 -10.16
CA LEU A 180 7.10 -4.45 -10.68
C LEU A 180 5.74 -4.35 -10.00
N PHE A 181 5.70 -3.85 -8.77
CA PHE A 181 4.47 -3.72 -7.99
C PHE A 181 3.95 -2.28 -7.98
N ARG A 182 4.85 -1.28 -7.89
CA ARG A 182 4.45 0.14 -7.84
C ARG A 182 5.45 1.02 -8.57
N ILE A 183 4.92 2.03 -9.27
CA ILE A 183 5.74 2.96 -10.07
C ILE A 183 6.76 3.75 -9.22
N GLU A 184 6.49 3.94 -7.93
CA GLU A 184 7.41 4.61 -7.00
C GLU A 184 8.76 3.88 -6.91
N GLY A 185 8.77 2.55 -7.13
CA GLY A 185 10.00 1.77 -7.24
C GLY A 185 10.96 2.27 -8.32
N LEU A 186 10.42 2.75 -9.47
CA LEU A 186 11.22 3.38 -10.52
C LEU A 186 11.87 4.67 -10.04
N VAL A 187 11.16 5.49 -9.26
CA VAL A 187 11.73 6.74 -8.73
C VAL A 187 12.95 6.43 -7.85
N PHE A 188 12.84 5.44 -6.94
CA PHE A 188 13.97 5.01 -6.13
C PHE A 188 15.11 4.41 -6.96
N LEU A 189 14.78 3.63 -7.99
CA LEU A 189 15.76 3.06 -8.90
C LEU A 189 16.57 4.16 -9.60
N PHE A 190 15.90 5.12 -10.22
CA PHE A 190 16.54 6.21 -10.96
C PHE A 190 17.23 7.22 -10.03
N CYS A 191 16.71 7.47 -8.84
CA CYS A 191 17.33 8.36 -7.87
C CYS A 191 18.46 7.68 -7.06
N SER A 192 18.63 6.36 -7.16
CA SER A 192 19.63 5.64 -6.35
C SER A 192 21.08 6.16 -6.51
N PRO A 193 21.59 6.54 -7.71
CA PRO A 193 22.91 7.14 -7.83
C PRO A 193 23.01 8.48 -7.10
N ILE A 194 21.97 9.32 -7.19
CA ILE A 194 21.90 10.63 -6.52
C ILE A 194 21.92 10.44 -5.01
N LEU A 195 21.11 9.51 -4.46
CA LEU A 195 21.10 9.18 -3.05
C LEU A 195 22.48 8.77 -2.53
N ILE A 196 23.24 8.00 -3.33
CA ILE A 196 24.61 7.59 -2.99
C ILE A 196 25.56 8.78 -2.98
N VAL A 197 25.51 9.63 -3.99
CA VAL A 197 26.38 10.83 -4.09
C VAL A 197 26.09 11.79 -2.93
N LEU A 198 24.83 12.06 -2.62
CA LEU A 198 24.44 12.93 -1.52
C LEU A 198 24.81 12.37 -0.13
N THR A 199 24.94 11.07 -0.01
CA THR A 199 25.25 10.42 1.28
C THR A 199 26.75 10.34 1.55
N ARG A 200 27.58 10.04 0.53
CA ARG A 200 29.01 9.77 0.72
C ARG A 200 29.84 11.02 0.63
N THR A 201 30.75 11.18 1.58
CA THR A 201 31.72 12.27 1.63
C THR A 201 32.98 11.98 0.80
N GLN A 202 33.26 10.70 0.48
CA GLN A 202 34.40 10.31 -0.34
C GLN A 202 33.99 10.28 -1.83
N PRO A 203 34.88 10.67 -2.74
CA PRO A 203 34.61 10.61 -4.16
C PRO A 203 34.28 9.17 -4.55
N VAL A 204 33.05 8.97 -4.97
CA VAL A 204 32.62 7.71 -5.57
C VAL A 204 33.31 7.64 -6.94
N ARG A 205 33.81 6.49 -7.34
CA ARG A 205 34.21 6.28 -8.74
C ARG A 205 32.95 6.44 -9.60
N SER A 206 32.68 7.70 -9.96
CA SER A 206 31.45 8.12 -10.65
C SER A 206 31.22 7.33 -11.95
N LEU A 207 32.31 6.98 -12.63
CA LEU A 207 32.24 6.17 -13.86
C LEU A 207 31.68 4.76 -13.62
N GLY A 208 32.07 4.10 -12.52
CA GLY A 208 31.54 2.77 -12.17
C GLY A 208 30.07 2.79 -11.78
N LEU A 209 29.61 3.84 -11.09
CA LEU A 209 28.20 4.03 -10.77
C LEU A 209 27.37 4.28 -12.03
N LEU A 210 27.84 5.17 -12.92
CA LEU A 210 27.17 5.47 -14.17
C LEU A 210 27.13 4.25 -15.09
N ALA A 211 28.24 3.49 -15.20
CA ALA A 211 28.28 2.27 -16.01
C ALA A 211 27.32 1.21 -15.47
N THR A 212 27.27 0.99 -14.15
CA THR A 212 26.35 0.03 -13.55
C THR A 212 24.89 0.47 -13.70
N PHE A 213 24.63 1.77 -13.55
CA PHE A 213 23.30 2.34 -13.78
C PHE A 213 22.87 2.18 -15.24
N ALA A 214 23.73 2.55 -16.19
CA ALA A 214 23.48 2.39 -17.62
C ALA A 214 23.23 0.92 -18.02
N SER A 215 24.00 -0.02 -17.44
CA SER A 215 23.81 -1.46 -17.70
C SER A 215 22.43 -1.94 -17.24
N ILE A 216 21.94 -1.47 -16.10
CA ILE A 216 20.63 -1.89 -15.56
C ILE A 216 19.48 -1.21 -16.29
N VAL A 217 19.62 0.08 -16.61
CA VAL A 217 18.66 0.75 -17.52
C VAL A 217 18.63 0.02 -18.85
N GLY A 218 19.79 -0.39 -19.38
CA GLY A 218 19.88 -1.20 -20.59
C GLY A 218 19.16 -2.55 -20.45
N VAL A 219 19.33 -3.28 -19.35
CA VAL A 219 18.64 -4.54 -19.08
C VAL A 219 17.13 -4.33 -18.94
N LEU A 220 16.69 -3.29 -18.23
CA LEU A 220 15.27 -2.97 -18.09
C LEU A 220 14.65 -2.61 -19.45
N LEU A 221 15.34 -1.82 -20.27
CA LEU A 221 14.89 -1.50 -21.63
C LEU A 221 14.86 -2.76 -22.51
N ALA A 222 15.88 -3.62 -22.45
CA ALA A 222 15.89 -4.88 -23.17
C ALA A 222 14.75 -5.82 -22.72
N THR A 223 14.43 -5.84 -21.41
CA THR A 223 13.30 -6.62 -20.88
C THR A 223 11.97 -6.07 -21.40
N VAL A 224 11.80 -4.74 -21.41
CA VAL A 224 10.60 -4.09 -21.95
C VAL A 224 10.46 -4.30 -23.45
N LEU A 225 11.55 -4.19 -24.20
CA LEU A 225 11.56 -4.43 -25.65
C LEU A 225 11.34 -5.91 -25.97
N GLY A 226 11.94 -6.82 -25.21
CA GLY A 226 11.70 -8.27 -25.33
C GLY A 226 10.25 -8.64 -25.04
N TRP A 227 9.67 -8.05 -23.97
CA TRP A 227 8.25 -8.17 -23.66
C TRP A 227 7.40 -7.66 -24.83
N TRP A 228 7.71 -6.48 -25.35
CA TRP A 228 7.00 -5.87 -26.48
C TRP A 228 7.08 -6.72 -27.76
N ALA A 229 8.20 -7.40 -27.99
CA ALA A 229 8.37 -8.32 -29.14
C ALA A 229 7.61 -9.66 -28.95
N LEU A 230 7.38 -10.08 -27.71
CA LEU A 230 6.71 -11.36 -27.39
C LEU A 230 5.20 -11.24 -27.24
N VAL A 231 4.68 -10.03 -27.03
CA VAL A 231 3.23 -9.79 -26.90
C VAL A 231 2.62 -9.61 -28.31
N PRO A 232 1.56 -10.36 -28.66
CA PRO A 232 0.95 -10.29 -29.99
C PRO A 232 0.53 -8.86 -30.39
N ASP A 233 0.67 -8.55 -31.67
CA ASP A 233 0.26 -7.26 -32.25
C ASP A 233 -1.18 -6.90 -31.86
N GLY A 234 -1.36 -5.78 -31.18
CA GLY A 234 -2.62 -5.29 -30.66
C GLY A 234 -2.72 -5.20 -29.14
N ALA A 235 -1.91 -5.95 -28.40
CA ALA A 235 -1.82 -5.81 -26.96
C ALA A 235 -0.90 -4.65 -26.58
N VAL A 236 -1.52 -3.49 -26.37
CA VAL A 236 -0.92 -2.33 -25.72
C VAL A 236 0.41 -1.90 -26.33
N LYS A 237 0.36 -1.15 -27.41
CA LYS A 237 1.43 -0.18 -27.68
C LYS A 237 1.57 0.64 -26.41
N PHE A 238 2.64 0.40 -25.67
CA PHE A 238 3.05 1.32 -24.61
C PHE A 238 3.26 2.67 -25.29
N SER A 239 2.22 3.47 -25.41
CA SER A 239 2.29 4.84 -25.94
C SER A 239 3.32 5.70 -25.20
N ILE A 240 3.67 5.27 -23.99
CA ILE A 240 4.73 5.80 -23.13
C ILE A 240 6.14 5.75 -23.77
N LEU A 241 6.40 4.88 -24.73
CA LEU A 241 7.73 4.75 -25.35
C LEU A 241 7.82 5.41 -26.73
N SER A 242 6.70 5.84 -27.31
CA SER A 242 6.71 6.40 -28.69
C SER A 242 7.28 7.81 -28.78
N ASP A 243 7.14 8.64 -27.74
CA ASP A 243 7.76 9.95 -27.66
C ASP A 243 7.90 10.43 -26.20
N PRO A 244 9.02 10.12 -25.52
CA PRO A 244 9.24 10.49 -24.13
C PRO A 244 9.19 12.00 -23.87
N VAL A 245 9.62 12.83 -24.82
CA VAL A 245 9.65 14.30 -24.68
C VAL A 245 8.23 14.85 -24.73
N GLN A 246 7.44 14.39 -25.69
CA GLN A 246 6.04 14.81 -25.83
C GLN A 246 5.20 14.35 -24.64
N ILE A 247 5.48 13.16 -24.09
CA ILE A 247 4.80 12.65 -22.90
C ILE A 247 5.14 13.50 -21.68
N ILE A 248 6.42 13.83 -21.48
CA ILE A 248 6.84 14.66 -20.34
C ILE A 248 6.24 16.07 -20.45
N SER A 249 6.28 16.71 -21.63
CA SER A 249 5.69 18.03 -21.84
C SER A 249 4.16 18.00 -21.65
N THR A 250 3.47 17.05 -22.26
CA THR A 250 2.02 16.90 -22.12
C THR A 250 1.61 16.60 -20.68
N ALA A 251 2.36 15.76 -19.98
CA ALA A 251 2.11 15.48 -18.56
C ALA A 251 2.32 16.74 -17.71
N TRP A 252 3.36 17.53 -17.99
CA TRP A 252 3.60 18.80 -17.29
C TRP A 252 2.47 19.80 -17.51
N ASP A 253 2.02 19.97 -18.74
CA ASP A 253 0.91 20.86 -19.10
C ASP A 253 -0.41 20.41 -18.44
N GLN A 254 -0.67 19.11 -18.40
CA GLN A 254 -1.83 18.54 -17.70
C GLN A 254 -1.76 18.78 -16.19
N ILE A 255 -0.58 18.64 -15.58
CA ILE A 255 -0.38 18.91 -14.16
C ILE A 255 -0.60 20.40 -13.88
N ALA A 256 0.05 21.28 -14.64
CA ALA A 256 -0.03 22.74 -14.45
C ALA A 256 -1.47 23.25 -14.67
N SER A 257 -2.13 22.84 -15.74
CA SER A 257 -3.53 23.17 -16.02
C SER A 257 -4.48 22.62 -14.97
N GLY A 258 -4.24 21.40 -14.48
CA GLY A 258 -5.00 20.78 -13.39
C GLY A 258 -4.88 21.55 -12.08
N ILE A 259 -3.68 22.01 -11.71
CA ILE A 259 -3.44 22.84 -10.52
C ILE A 259 -4.15 24.19 -10.68
N ASN A 260 -3.97 24.87 -11.82
CA ASN A 260 -4.60 26.17 -12.07
C ASN A 260 -6.12 26.08 -12.04
N LYS A 261 -6.71 25.02 -12.60
CA LYS A 261 -8.15 24.76 -12.53
C LYS A 261 -8.63 24.60 -11.07
N LYS A 262 -7.90 23.90 -10.23
CA LYS A 262 -8.25 23.72 -8.81
C LYS A 262 -8.16 25.05 -8.04
N ILE A 263 -7.14 25.85 -8.32
CA ILE A 263 -6.97 27.19 -7.73
C ILE A 263 -8.11 28.11 -8.18
N SER A 264 -8.51 28.08 -9.45
CA SER A 264 -9.64 28.89 -9.95
C SER A 264 -10.97 28.48 -9.30
N ILE A 265 -11.21 27.18 -9.07
CA ILE A 265 -12.38 26.71 -8.34
C ILE A 265 -12.37 27.23 -6.89
N LEU A 266 -11.21 27.19 -6.24
CA LEU A 266 -11.04 27.74 -4.88
C LEU A 266 -11.36 29.24 -4.85
N GLN A 267 -10.89 30.02 -5.83
CA GLN A 267 -11.15 31.46 -5.96
C GLN A 267 -12.62 31.77 -6.19
N GLN A 268 -13.27 31.03 -7.12
CA GLN A 268 -14.61 31.37 -7.59
C GLN A 268 -15.74 30.86 -6.68
N HIS A 269 -15.53 29.70 -6.02
CA HIS A 269 -16.60 29.01 -5.31
C HIS A 269 -16.40 28.93 -3.80
N PHE A 270 -15.20 29.18 -3.29
CA PHE A 270 -14.90 29.05 -1.86
C PHE A 270 -14.46 30.38 -1.22
N LEU A 271 -13.60 31.14 -1.90
CA LEU A 271 -13.06 32.38 -1.37
C LEU A 271 -13.91 33.59 -1.78
N GLY A 272 -14.16 34.48 -0.83
CA GLY A 272 -14.76 35.79 -1.14
C GLY A 272 -13.78 36.71 -1.90
N PRO A 273 -14.28 37.82 -2.49
CA PRO A 273 -13.46 38.73 -3.31
C PRO A 273 -12.17 39.23 -2.62
N PHE A 274 -12.24 39.49 -1.31
CA PHE A 274 -11.10 39.98 -0.52
C PHE A 274 -10.05 38.92 -0.21
N SER A 275 -10.43 37.62 -0.16
CA SER A 275 -9.55 36.51 0.17
C SER A 275 -9.04 35.75 -1.06
N ALA A 276 -9.56 36.02 -2.25
CA ALA A 276 -9.14 35.37 -3.50
C ALA A 276 -7.61 35.47 -3.75
N ARG A 277 -6.97 36.57 -3.33
CA ARG A 277 -5.51 36.76 -3.41
C ARG A 277 -4.70 35.70 -2.66
N TYR A 278 -5.27 35.04 -1.65
CA TYR A 278 -4.59 34.01 -0.84
C TYR A 278 -4.76 32.60 -1.39
N SER A 279 -5.42 32.42 -2.54
CA SER A 279 -5.74 31.11 -3.10
C SER A 279 -4.50 30.22 -3.33
N TYR A 280 -3.42 30.77 -3.86
CA TYR A 280 -2.17 30.04 -4.04
C TYR A 280 -1.54 29.62 -2.71
N LEU A 281 -1.55 30.50 -1.71
CA LEU A 281 -1.05 30.18 -0.38
C LEU A 281 -1.88 29.09 0.28
N LEU A 282 -3.21 29.21 0.26
CA LEU A 282 -4.11 28.21 0.83
C LEU A 282 -3.98 26.87 0.12
N PHE A 283 -3.91 26.88 -1.21
CA PHE A 283 -3.67 25.66 -1.98
C PHE A 283 -2.32 25.02 -1.61
N GLY A 284 -1.24 25.81 -1.51
CA GLY A 284 0.08 25.33 -1.10
C GLY A 284 0.11 24.75 0.30
N LEU A 285 -0.64 25.32 1.26
CA LEU A 285 -0.74 24.83 2.64
C LEU A 285 -1.54 23.52 2.75
N THR A 286 -2.42 23.21 1.80
CA THR A 286 -3.14 21.92 1.80
C THR A 286 -2.20 20.73 1.66
N VAL A 287 -1.09 20.87 0.94
CA VAL A 287 -0.13 19.78 0.69
C VAL A 287 0.51 19.28 1.99
N PRO A 288 1.22 20.10 2.79
CA PRO A 288 1.79 19.65 4.05
C PRO A 288 0.71 19.22 5.04
N MET A 289 -0.46 19.87 5.06
CA MET A 289 -1.56 19.50 5.95
C MET A 289 -2.06 18.08 5.65
N ILE A 290 -2.30 17.74 4.39
CA ILE A 290 -2.71 16.39 3.99
C ILE A 290 -1.63 15.37 4.34
N ILE A 291 -0.35 15.65 4.02
CA ILE A 291 0.76 14.73 4.32
C ILE A 291 0.88 14.49 5.82
N VAL A 292 0.87 15.55 6.63
CA VAL A 292 1.01 15.43 8.09
C VAL A 292 -0.18 14.70 8.71
N SER A 293 -1.41 15.06 8.33
CA SER A 293 -2.61 14.42 8.87
C SER A 293 -2.66 12.92 8.53
N THR A 294 -2.36 12.56 7.28
CA THR A 294 -2.32 11.15 6.85
C THR A 294 -1.14 10.40 7.50
N THR A 295 0.01 11.08 7.70
CA THR A 295 1.14 10.48 8.43
C THR A 295 0.78 10.15 9.88
N ILE A 296 0.08 11.06 10.57
CA ILE A 296 -0.39 10.82 11.95
C ILE A 296 -1.42 9.69 11.97
N SER A 297 -2.33 9.63 11.00
CA SER A 297 -3.29 8.52 10.85
C SER A 297 -2.57 7.18 10.69
N GLN A 298 -1.64 7.09 9.74
CA GLN A 298 -0.95 5.86 9.37
C GLN A 298 0.03 5.36 10.45
N LEU A 299 0.80 6.27 11.07
CA LEU A 299 1.73 5.91 12.15
C LEU A 299 1.01 5.75 13.48
N THR A 300 -0.21 6.26 13.60
CA THR A 300 -0.93 6.57 14.85
C THR A 300 -0.18 7.55 15.75
N VAL A 301 -0.91 8.23 16.63
CA VAL A 301 -0.35 9.32 17.44
C VAL A 301 0.86 8.87 18.28
N PRO A 302 0.82 7.74 19.02
CA PRO A 302 1.93 7.36 19.88
C PRO A 302 3.23 7.07 19.10
N TRP A 303 3.14 6.37 17.97
CA TRP A 303 4.31 6.06 17.15
C TRP A 303 4.85 7.30 16.42
N PHE A 304 3.95 8.20 15.99
CA PHE A 304 4.36 9.50 15.43
C PHE A 304 5.15 10.33 16.45
N VAL A 305 4.65 10.44 17.69
CA VAL A 305 5.34 11.17 18.77
C VAL A 305 6.70 10.53 19.07
N LEU A 306 6.79 9.20 19.14
CA LEU A 306 8.06 8.49 19.32
C LEU A 306 9.04 8.77 18.18
N THR A 307 8.56 8.83 16.93
CA THR A 307 9.39 9.16 15.76
C THR A 307 9.94 10.58 15.87
N VAL A 308 9.11 11.57 16.21
CA VAL A 308 9.53 12.97 16.39
C VAL A 308 10.49 13.11 17.57
N PHE A 309 10.24 12.39 18.66
CA PHE A 309 11.15 12.35 19.81
C PHE A 309 12.52 11.79 19.43
N GLY A 310 12.55 10.72 18.63
CA GLY A 310 13.78 10.13 18.13
C GLY A 310 14.59 11.05 17.23
N LEU A 311 13.93 11.90 16.43
CA LEU A 311 14.60 12.90 15.60
C LEU A 311 15.29 14.01 16.42
N ARG A 312 14.72 14.35 17.59
CA ARG A 312 15.26 15.42 18.46
C ARG A 312 16.43 14.98 19.32
N ASN A 313 16.42 13.75 19.77
CA ASN A 313 17.43 13.24 20.69
C ASN A 313 18.37 12.35 19.89
N ASP A 314 19.55 12.82 19.55
CA ASP A 314 20.62 12.08 18.86
C ASP A 314 20.42 10.55 18.90
N SER A 315 19.55 10.08 18.02
CA SER A 315 18.86 8.80 18.13
C SER A 315 19.76 7.65 17.72
N GLY A 316 20.99 7.60 18.29
CA GLY A 316 21.80 6.39 18.26
C GLY A 316 22.12 5.79 16.89
N PHE A 317 21.93 6.54 15.80
CA PHE A 317 22.48 6.13 14.51
C PHE A 317 23.97 5.93 14.68
N ALA A 318 24.45 4.73 14.50
CA ALA A 318 25.84 4.36 14.76
C ALA A 318 26.84 5.13 13.87
N ASN A 319 26.38 5.87 12.87
CA ASN A 319 27.25 6.59 11.95
C ASN A 319 26.48 7.71 11.22
N HIS A 320 27.12 8.89 11.07
CA HIS A 320 26.59 10.03 10.31
C HIS A 320 26.21 9.69 8.84
N ILE A 321 26.89 8.75 8.20
CA ILE A 321 26.59 8.30 6.84
C ILE A 321 25.20 7.64 6.80
N GLN A 322 24.87 6.80 7.77
CA GLN A 322 23.59 6.10 7.84
C GLN A 322 22.45 7.05 8.17
N ALA A 323 22.67 8.00 9.09
CA ALA A 323 21.70 9.06 9.38
C ALA A 323 21.41 9.89 8.12
N ARG A 324 22.46 10.31 7.39
CA ARG A 324 22.31 11.05 6.13
C ARG A 324 21.58 10.25 5.05
N THR A 325 21.88 8.94 4.91
CA THR A 325 21.16 8.07 3.98
C THR A 325 19.68 7.99 4.32
N TRP A 326 19.35 7.82 5.60
CA TRP A 326 17.97 7.77 6.07
C TRP A 326 17.24 9.10 5.81
N ILE A 327 17.86 10.25 6.12
CA ILE A 327 17.31 11.58 5.85
C ILE A 327 17.04 11.77 4.35
N ASN A 328 17.99 11.41 3.48
CA ASN A 328 17.83 11.53 2.04
C ASN A 328 16.70 10.65 1.50
N LEU A 329 16.51 9.44 2.05
CA LEU A 329 15.36 8.59 1.73
C LEU A 329 14.04 9.23 2.17
N MET A 330 13.96 9.80 3.37
CA MET A 330 12.77 10.49 3.87
C MET A 330 12.44 11.71 3.02
N LEU A 331 13.45 12.51 2.61
CA LEU A 331 13.25 13.64 1.72
C LEU A 331 12.73 13.21 0.33
N LEU A 332 13.27 12.12 -0.23
CA LEU A 332 12.78 11.59 -1.50
C LEU A 332 11.31 11.13 -1.39
N HIS A 333 10.96 10.44 -0.31
CA HIS A 333 9.55 10.09 -0.07
C HIS A 333 8.66 11.33 0.06
N LEU A 334 9.09 12.36 0.80
CA LEU A 334 8.32 13.60 0.92
C LEU A 334 8.13 14.30 -0.43
N MET A 335 9.14 14.28 -1.29
CA MET A 335 9.01 14.81 -2.66
C MET A 335 7.98 14.02 -3.48
N ILE A 336 8.00 12.68 -3.43
CA ILE A 336 7.03 11.82 -4.12
C ILE A 336 5.61 12.12 -3.60
N LEU A 337 5.42 12.16 -2.28
CA LEU A 337 4.13 12.41 -1.65
C LEU A 337 3.62 13.83 -1.95
N ALA A 338 4.48 14.84 -1.88
CA ALA A 338 4.12 16.21 -2.22
C ALA A 338 3.67 16.33 -3.67
N THR A 339 4.41 15.72 -4.60
CA THR A 339 4.02 15.67 -6.02
C THR A 339 2.68 14.99 -6.22
N PHE A 340 2.45 13.85 -5.56
CA PHE A 340 1.18 13.13 -5.63
C PHE A 340 0.01 13.98 -5.09
N VAL A 341 0.19 14.61 -3.92
CA VAL A 341 -0.85 15.45 -3.31
C VAL A 341 -1.13 16.69 -4.15
N LEU A 342 -0.11 17.33 -4.71
CA LEU A 342 -0.30 18.47 -5.63
C LEU A 342 -1.17 18.12 -6.83
N ILE A 343 -0.98 16.91 -7.39
CA ILE A 343 -1.73 16.45 -8.55
C ILE A 343 -3.14 16.01 -8.15
N MET A 344 -3.28 15.22 -7.09
CA MET A 344 -4.53 14.51 -6.75
C MET A 344 -5.37 15.20 -5.69
N LEU A 345 -4.78 16.02 -4.79
CA LEU A 345 -5.40 16.64 -3.61
C LEU A 345 -6.02 15.64 -2.61
N PHE A 346 -5.57 14.42 -2.63
CA PHE A 346 -5.88 13.44 -1.61
C PHE A 346 -4.67 12.54 -1.35
N LEU A 347 -4.65 11.88 -0.21
CA LEU A 347 -3.65 10.90 0.14
C LEU A 347 -4.32 9.81 0.99
N VAL A 348 -4.13 8.57 0.62
CA VAL A 348 -4.65 7.40 1.34
C VAL A 348 -3.50 6.78 2.13
N ASP A 349 -3.77 6.30 3.34
CA ASP A 349 -2.80 5.69 4.24
C ASP A 349 -1.88 4.67 3.54
N ARG A 350 -2.44 3.87 2.64
CA ARG A 350 -1.71 2.88 1.85
C ARG A 350 -0.59 3.48 0.98
N TYR A 351 -0.73 4.71 0.51
CA TYR A 351 0.32 5.37 -0.30
C TYR A 351 1.49 5.88 0.55
N LEU A 352 1.30 5.99 1.86
CA LEU A 352 2.36 6.34 2.79
C LEU A 352 3.19 5.14 3.27
N LEU A 353 2.83 3.90 2.95
CA LEU A 353 3.47 2.70 3.52
C LEU A 353 5.00 2.74 3.39
N GLY A 354 5.55 3.10 2.23
CA GLY A 354 7.00 3.22 2.04
C GLY A 354 7.64 4.28 2.94
N PHE A 355 7.00 5.45 3.05
CA PHE A 355 7.42 6.53 3.94
C PHE A 355 7.34 6.09 5.42
N SER A 356 6.20 5.54 5.83
CA SER A 356 5.95 5.10 7.20
C SER A 356 6.94 4.01 7.62
N VAL A 357 7.15 2.99 6.78
CA VAL A 357 8.13 1.92 7.06
C VAL A 357 9.54 2.48 7.19
N THR A 358 9.91 3.49 6.38
CA THR A 358 11.22 4.16 6.50
C THR A 358 11.33 4.96 7.80
N ALA A 359 10.26 5.66 8.21
CA ALA A 359 10.21 6.36 9.49
C ALA A 359 10.32 5.39 10.68
N LEU A 360 9.60 4.26 10.59
CA LEU A 360 9.61 3.21 11.63
C LEU A 360 10.98 2.55 11.85
N LEU A 361 11.91 2.61 10.87
CA LEU A 361 13.28 2.13 11.08
C LEU A 361 13.99 2.83 12.26
N LEU A 362 13.55 4.02 12.66
CA LEU A 362 14.07 4.78 13.79
C LEU A 362 13.55 4.26 15.13
N ILE A 363 12.34 3.72 15.18
CA ILE A 363 11.64 3.37 16.42
C ILE A 363 12.42 2.36 17.30
N PRO A 364 13.01 1.28 16.77
CA PRO A 364 13.80 0.37 17.60
C PRO A 364 14.93 1.07 18.38
N PHE A 365 15.59 2.06 17.77
CA PHE A 365 16.63 2.85 18.43
C PHE A 365 16.06 3.76 19.53
N VAL A 366 14.91 4.37 19.26
CA VAL A 366 14.20 5.19 20.27
C VAL A 366 13.80 4.33 21.46
N LEU A 367 13.21 3.16 21.22
CA LEU A 367 12.83 2.22 22.26
C LEU A 367 14.03 1.71 23.04
N ASP A 368 15.15 1.41 22.36
CA ASP A 368 16.38 0.98 23.03
C ASP A 368 16.95 2.07 23.93
N ASN A 369 16.95 3.32 23.49
CA ASN A 369 17.37 4.47 24.28
C ASN A 369 16.44 4.70 25.47
N VAL A 370 15.13 4.69 25.26
CA VAL A 370 14.11 4.91 26.31
C VAL A 370 14.15 3.79 27.35
N LEU A 371 14.26 2.53 26.93
CA LEU A 371 14.22 1.38 27.83
C LEU A 371 15.58 1.00 28.43
N GLY A 372 16.71 1.45 27.85
CA GLY A 372 18.03 0.95 28.18
C GLY A 372 19.04 1.94 28.73
N LYS A 373 19.20 3.09 28.07
CA LYS A 373 20.23 4.09 28.43
C LYS A 373 19.69 5.20 29.33
N LEU A 374 18.42 5.51 29.18
CA LEU A 374 17.83 6.44 30.11
C LEU A 374 17.66 5.71 31.43
N ARG A 375 18.50 6.07 32.35
CA ARG A 375 18.23 5.73 33.74
C ARG A 375 16.84 6.26 34.00
N TRP A 376 15.88 5.33 34.19
CA TRP A 376 14.50 5.65 34.53
C TRP A 376 14.43 6.70 35.65
N GLN A 377 15.48 6.72 36.50
CA GLN A 377 15.69 7.65 37.58
C GLN A 377 16.01 9.09 37.14
N ASP A 378 16.55 9.31 35.94
CA ASP A 378 16.90 10.63 35.43
C ASP A 378 15.69 11.37 34.86
N PHE A 379 14.54 10.69 34.69
CA PHE A 379 13.30 11.32 34.29
C PHE A 379 12.50 11.80 35.50
N ASN A 380 12.01 13.02 35.41
CA ASN A 380 10.95 13.50 36.30
C ASN A 380 9.73 12.53 36.17
N ARG A 381 9.03 12.30 37.29
CA ARG A 381 7.87 11.36 37.38
C ARG A 381 6.84 11.60 36.27
N LEU A 382 6.59 12.85 35.89
CA LEU A 382 5.66 13.20 34.81
C LEU A 382 6.10 12.63 33.45
N LYS A 383 7.40 12.74 33.11
CA LYS A 383 7.94 12.18 31.85
C LYS A 383 7.88 10.65 31.85
N GLN A 384 8.15 10.00 33.00
CA GLN A 384 8.03 8.54 33.14
C GLN A 384 6.59 8.08 32.87
N VAL A 385 5.61 8.73 33.51
CA VAL A 385 4.19 8.43 33.32
C VAL A 385 3.76 8.66 31.87
N LEU A 386 4.16 9.77 31.25
CA LEU A 386 3.84 10.05 29.85
C LEU A 386 4.41 9.00 28.89
N ILE A 387 5.66 8.54 29.12
CA ILE A 387 6.27 7.48 28.30
C ILE A 387 5.50 6.17 28.45
N VAL A 388 5.13 5.78 29.68
CA VAL A 388 4.35 4.57 29.92
C VAL A 388 2.97 4.65 29.23
N ILE A 389 2.27 5.77 29.38
CA ILE A 389 0.99 6.00 28.70
C ILE A 389 1.16 5.87 27.19
N LEU A 390 2.20 6.49 26.63
CA LEU A 390 2.47 6.47 25.20
C LEU A 390 2.74 5.05 24.68
N LEU A 391 3.53 4.26 25.42
CA LEU A 391 3.81 2.88 25.06
C LEU A 391 2.57 1.99 25.18
N LEU A 392 1.80 2.12 26.27
CA LEU A 392 0.55 1.38 26.45
C LEU A 392 -0.49 1.74 25.37
N TRP A 393 -0.59 3.02 25.02
CA TRP A 393 -1.45 3.48 23.94
C TRP A 393 -0.97 2.90 22.59
N GLY A 394 0.34 2.93 22.30
CA GLY A 394 0.90 2.34 21.08
C GLY A 394 0.62 0.84 20.96
N VAL A 395 0.69 0.10 22.06
CA VAL A 395 0.28 -1.32 22.09
C VAL A 395 -1.23 -1.47 21.86
N GLY A 396 -2.04 -0.64 22.50
CA GLY A 396 -3.50 -0.64 22.32
C GLY A 396 -3.90 -0.41 20.86
N GLU A 397 -3.32 0.57 20.18
CA GLU A 397 -3.53 0.83 18.74
C GLU A 397 -3.09 -0.37 17.88
N SER A 398 -1.98 -1.01 18.25
CA SER A 398 -1.47 -2.18 17.55
C SER A 398 -2.41 -3.37 17.64
N VAL A 399 -3.03 -3.59 18.80
CA VAL A 399 -4.01 -4.66 19.01
C VAL A 399 -5.34 -4.34 18.32
N SER A 400 -5.79 -3.09 18.38
CA SER A 400 -7.05 -2.68 17.73
C SER A 400 -7.02 -2.86 16.20
N GLY A 401 -5.84 -2.73 15.58
CA GLY A 401 -5.64 -3.02 14.16
C GLY A 401 -5.81 -4.50 13.78
N LEU A 402 -5.72 -5.40 14.76
CA LEU A 402 -5.93 -6.84 14.56
C LEU A 402 -7.39 -7.27 14.84
N ASP A 403 -8.23 -6.36 15.38
CA ASP A 403 -9.61 -6.63 15.81
C ASP A 403 -10.63 -6.10 14.79
N ASN A 404 -10.51 -6.52 13.54
CA ASN A 404 -11.49 -6.18 12.49
C ASN A 404 -12.61 -7.22 12.39
N PHE A 405 -13.16 -7.68 13.54
CA PHE A 405 -14.20 -8.69 13.59
C PHE A 405 -15.39 -8.36 12.67
N THR A 406 -15.62 -9.20 11.67
CA THR A 406 -16.83 -9.27 10.83
C THR A 406 -17.26 -7.96 10.14
N ARG A 407 -16.34 -7.03 9.94
CA ARG A 407 -16.64 -5.67 9.45
C ARG A 407 -17.41 -5.66 8.13
N HIS A 408 -17.16 -6.65 7.26
CA HIS A 408 -17.73 -6.72 5.91
C HIS A 408 -18.49 -8.03 5.61
N GLN A 409 -18.67 -8.92 6.58
CA GLN A 409 -19.27 -10.23 6.40
C GLN A 409 -20.63 -10.18 5.70
N HIS A 410 -21.46 -9.16 6.02
CA HIS A 410 -22.78 -8.95 5.41
C HIS A 410 -22.72 -8.77 3.87
N LEU A 411 -21.60 -8.27 3.32
CA LEU A 411 -21.41 -8.16 1.87
C LEU A 411 -21.20 -9.53 1.23
N LYS A 412 -20.39 -10.36 1.88
CA LYS A 412 -20.13 -11.75 1.46
C LYS A 412 -21.42 -12.58 1.55
N GLU A 413 -22.12 -12.51 2.68
CA GLU A 413 -23.39 -13.22 2.88
C GLU A 413 -24.43 -12.81 1.84
N ALA A 414 -24.56 -11.52 1.53
CA ALA A 414 -25.46 -11.03 0.50
C ALA A 414 -25.11 -11.60 -0.89
N GLY A 415 -23.83 -11.59 -1.24
CA GLY A 415 -23.34 -12.15 -2.51
C GLY A 415 -23.57 -13.65 -2.61
N LEU A 416 -23.22 -14.42 -1.57
CA LEU A 416 -23.43 -15.88 -1.54
C LEU A 416 -24.92 -16.23 -1.58
N TRP A 417 -25.76 -15.47 -0.90
CA TRP A 417 -27.21 -15.67 -0.97
C TRP A 417 -27.72 -15.44 -2.41
N LEU A 418 -27.25 -14.39 -3.09
CA LEU A 418 -27.57 -14.14 -4.50
C LEU A 418 -27.08 -15.29 -5.39
N ALA A 419 -25.89 -15.80 -5.18
CA ALA A 419 -25.35 -16.95 -5.92
C ALA A 419 -26.23 -18.22 -5.79
N GLY A 420 -26.85 -18.42 -4.61
CA GLY A 420 -27.76 -19.55 -4.32
C GLY A 420 -29.16 -19.41 -4.95
N GLN A 421 -29.51 -18.26 -5.52
CA GLN A 421 -30.77 -18.10 -6.24
C GLN A 421 -30.63 -18.69 -7.64
N THR A 422 -30.83 -19.98 -7.80
CA THR A 422 -30.59 -20.79 -9.01
C THR A 422 -31.38 -20.35 -10.26
N ALA A 423 -32.39 -19.52 -10.11
CA ALA A 423 -33.15 -18.92 -11.22
C ALA A 423 -32.48 -17.69 -11.82
N ILE A 424 -31.23 -17.36 -11.45
CA ILE A 424 -30.53 -16.18 -11.96
C ILE A 424 -29.98 -16.45 -13.37
N SER A 425 -30.87 -16.57 -14.34
CA SER A 425 -30.58 -16.23 -15.73
C SER A 425 -30.55 -14.72 -15.94
N GLY A 426 -31.07 -13.93 -14.98
CA GLY A 426 -31.17 -12.49 -15.01
C GLY A 426 -29.92 -11.74 -14.57
N SER A 427 -29.74 -10.51 -15.04
CA SER A 427 -28.62 -9.65 -14.69
C SER A 427 -28.74 -9.10 -13.27
N LEU A 428 -27.63 -9.14 -12.50
CA LEU A 428 -27.46 -8.48 -11.21
C LEU A 428 -26.85 -7.10 -11.42
N VAL A 429 -27.44 -6.07 -10.86
CA VAL A 429 -26.85 -4.73 -10.78
C VAL A 429 -26.50 -4.42 -9.32
N SER A 430 -25.27 -3.94 -9.08
CA SER A 430 -24.80 -3.60 -7.72
C SER A 430 -23.96 -2.33 -7.74
N ASN A 431 -23.97 -1.62 -6.61
CA ASN A 431 -23.04 -0.53 -6.34
C ASN A 431 -21.82 -0.98 -5.49
N ASP A 432 -21.63 -2.28 -5.31
CA ASP A 432 -20.47 -2.84 -4.62
C ASP A 432 -19.92 -4.06 -5.36
N ARG A 433 -18.59 -4.03 -5.62
CA ARG A 433 -17.87 -5.08 -6.37
C ARG A 433 -17.78 -6.39 -5.58
N LYS A 434 -17.74 -6.33 -4.25
CA LYS A 434 -17.60 -7.50 -3.38
C LYS A 434 -18.87 -8.34 -3.43
N VAL A 435 -20.05 -7.69 -3.36
CA VAL A 435 -21.34 -8.37 -3.51
C VAL A 435 -21.43 -9.07 -4.87
N ALA A 436 -21.05 -8.38 -5.95
CA ALA A 436 -21.04 -8.97 -7.29
C ALA A 436 -20.05 -10.13 -7.43
N TYR A 437 -18.88 -10.03 -6.79
CA TYR A 437 -17.87 -11.09 -6.76
C TYR A 437 -18.41 -12.36 -6.12
N TYR A 438 -18.95 -12.26 -4.89
CA TYR A 438 -19.49 -13.42 -4.19
C TYR A 438 -20.79 -13.96 -4.82
N ALA A 439 -21.49 -13.15 -5.62
CA ALA A 439 -22.60 -13.60 -6.44
C ALA A 439 -22.16 -14.33 -7.72
N GLY A 440 -20.85 -14.47 -7.98
CA GLY A 440 -20.33 -15.05 -9.22
C GLY A 440 -20.53 -14.17 -10.46
N ARG A 441 -20.81 -12.86 -10.27
CA ARG A 441 -21.14 -11.89 -11.34
C ARG A 441 -20.09 -10.79 -11.49
N HIS A 442 -18.88 -11.00 -11.02
CA HIS A 442 -17.79 -10.03 -11.07
C HIS A 442 -17.24 -9.76 -12.49
N ALA A 443 -17.61 -10.60 -13.45
CA ALA A 443 -17.28 -10.37 -14.85
C ALA A 443 -18.14 -9.27 -15.52
N ASP A 444 -19.34 -9.03 -15.01
CA ASP A 444 -20.33 -8.11 -15.59
C ASP A 444 -20.07 -6.66 -15.13
N LEU A 445 -18.97 -6.05 -15.61
CA LEU A 445 -18.55 -4.69 -15.17
C LEU A 445 -19.58 -3.61 -15.43
N GLU A 446 -20.35 -3.72 -16.50
CA GLU A 446 -21.36 -2.73 -16.88
C GLU A 446 -22.48 -2.62 -15.83
N ASN A 447 -22.66 -3.67 -15.07
CA ASN A 447 -23.67 -3.81 -14.03
C ASN A 447 -23.15 -3.43 -12.64
N ILE A 448 -21.84 -3.15 -12.51
CA ILE A 448 -21.23 -2.70 -11.25
C ILE A 448 -20.98 -1.20 -11.34
N VAL A 449 -21.68 -0.44 -10.53
CA VAL A 449 -21.61 1.02 -10.53
C VAL A 449 -20.90 1.57 -9.28
N PRO A 450 -20.18 2.70 -9.37
CA PRO A 450 -19.35 3.19 -8.28
C PRO A 450 -20.13 3.78 -7.09
N SER A 451 -21.42 4.11 -7.29
CA SER A 451 -22.22 4.73 -6.23
C SER A 451 -23.73 4.57 -6.45
N PHE A 452 -24.49 4.77 -5.37
CA PHE A 452 -25.95 4.80 -5.45
C PHE A 452 -26.47 5.90 -6.41
N GLY A 453 -25.82 7.05 -6.47
CA GLY A 453 -26.21 8.13 -7.39
C GLY A 453 -26.14 7.71 -8.85
N VAL A 454 -25.07 7.01 -9.25
CA VAL A 454 -24.90 6.46 -10.60
C VAL A 454 -25.93 5.35 -10.85
N LEU A 455 -26.17 4.47 -9.86
CA LEU A 455 -27.21 3.45 -9.93
C LEU A 455 -28.59 4.07 -10.20
N ASN A 456 -28.98 5.04 -9.37
CA ASN A 456 -30.27 5.71 -9.49
C ASN A 456 -30.46 6.41 -10.84
N ASN A 457 -29.42 7.09 -11.34
CA ASN A 457 -29.46 7.73 -12.66
C ASN A 457 -29.54 6.70 -13.79
N GLY A 458 -28.84 5.57 -13.67
CA GLY A 458 -28.92 4.48 -14.64
C GLY A 458 -30.31 3.85 -14.70
N LEU A 459 -30.92 3.61 -13.52
CA LEU A 459 -32.30 3.11 -13.44
C LEU A 459 -33.29 4.09 -14.05
N LYS A 460 -33.16 5.39 -13.79
CA LYS A 460 -33.99 6.45 -14.43
C LYS A 460 -33.88 6.42 -15.95
N LYS A 461 -32.68 6.19 -16.48
CA LYS A 461 -32.41 6.10 -17.92
C LYS A 461 -32.71 4.71 -18.50
N LYS A 462 -33.28 3.78 -17.72
CA LYS A 462 -33.55 2.39 -18.13
C LYS A 462 -32.31 1.68 -18.69
N ARG A 463 -31.12 1.94 -18.12
CA ARG A 463 -29.88 1.36 -18.62
C ARG A 463 -29.81 -0.16 -18.45
N TRP A 464 -30.56 -0.71 -17.51
CA TRP A 464 -30.62 -2.14 -17.21
C TRP A 464 -32.08 -2.63 -17.21
N PRO A 465 -32.74 -2.73 -18.38
CA PRO A 465 -34.15 -3.09 -18.46
C PRO A 465 -34.43 -4.53 -18.01
N GLU A 466 -33.40 -5.39 -18.11
CA GLU A 466 -33.49 -6.81 -17.80
C GLU A 466 -32.87 -7.17 -16.43
N ALA A 467 -32.55 -6.18 -15.59
CA ALA A 467 -31.99 -6.44 -14.28
C ALA A 467 -33.03 -7.13 -13.38
N GLU A 468 -32.86 -8.42 -13.12
CA GLU A 468 -33.75 -9.17 -12.24
C GLU A 468 -33.51 -8.82 -10.77
N TYR A 469 -32.24 -8.60 -10.39
CA TYR A 469 -31.85 -8.25 -9.03
C TYR A 469 -31.05 -6.95 -8.98
N ILE A 470 -31.29 -6.17 -7.95
CA ILE A 470 -30.50 -4.99 -7.60
C ILE A 470 -30.02 -5.14 -6.17
N ALA A 471 -28.70 -5.15 -5.96
CA ALA A 471 -28.09 -5.16 -4.66
C ALA A 471 -27.50 -3.78 -4.32
N VAL A 472 -28.02 -3.11 -3.31
CA VAL A 472 -27.62 -1.76 -2.91
C VAL A 472 -26.93 -1.79 -1.57
N VAL A 473 -25.66 -1.46 -1.55
CA VAL A 473 -24.89 -1.25 -0.32
C VAL A 473 -25.03 0.22 0.09
N CYS A 474 -25.45 0.45 1.34
CA CYS A 474 -25.69 1.77 1.88
C CYS A 474 -25.34 1.85 3.38
N ASN A 475 -24.93 3.04 3.86
CA ASN A 475 -24.83 3.34 5.29
C ASN A 475 -26.23 3.66 5.86
N LEU A 476 -26.34 3.67 7.19
CA LEU A 476 -27.66 3.75 7.87
C LEU A 476 -28.53 4.92 7.40
N ASP A 477 -27.94 6.12 7.25
CA ASP A 477 -28.68 7.32 6.85
C ASP A 477 -29.14 7.27 5.40
N LEU A 478 -28.27 6.75 4.52
CA LEU A 478 -28.57 6.59 3.11
C LEU A 478 -29.59 5.49 2.86
N CYS A 479 -29.55 4.40 3.64
CA CYS A 479 -30.49 3.28 3.51
C CYS A 479 -31.95 3.71 3.68
N GLN A 480 -32.26 4.56 4.66
CA GLN A 480 -33.63 5.04 4.87
C GLN A 480 -34.15 5.84 3.66
N LYS A 481 -33.31 6.71 3.09
CA LYS A 481 -33.63 7.47 1.89
C LYS A 481 -33.84 6.55 0.68
N ILE A 482 -32.98 5.54 0.53
CA ILE A 482 -33.05 4.56 -0.57
C ILE A 482 -34.33 3.73 -0.47
N ILE A 483 -34.66 3.17 0.70
CA ILE A 483 -35.89 2.35 0.89
C ILE A 483 -37.13 3.15 0.51
N LYS A 484 -37.23 4.41 0.96
CA LYS A 484 -38.35 5.28 0.64
C LYS A 484 -38.43 5.55 -0.88
N HIS A 485 -37.29 5.80 -1.49
CA HIS A 485 -37.22 6.11 -2.93
C HIS A 485 -37.57 4.91 -3.81
N PHE A 486 -37.07 3.71 -3.49
CA PHE A 486 -37.34 2.49 -4.25
C PHE A 486 -38.82 2.06 -4.17
N LYS A 487 -39.46 2.20 -2.99
CA LYS A 487 -40.90 1.90 -2.85
C LYS A 487 -41.78 2.77 -3.72
N ILE A 488 -41.41 4.03 -3.94
CA ILE A 488 -42.24 5.02 -4.63
C ILE A 488 -41.99 5.04 -6.14
N VAL A 489 -40.74 4.85 -6.57
CA VAL A 489 -40.30 5.18 -7.95
C VAL A 489 -40.10 3.94 -8.83
N TRP A 490 -39.80 2.76 -8.25
CA TRP A 490 -39.34 1.61 -9.01
C TRP A 490 -40.26 0.38 -8.88
N LYS A 491 -40.35 -0.41 -9.96
CA LYS A 491 -41.06 -1.71 -9.98
C LYS A 491 -40.25 -2.83 -9.35
N TYR A 492 -39.62 -2.56 -8.20
CA TYR A 492 -38.79 -3.54 -7.50
C TYR A 492 -39.28 -3.71 -6.06
N ASP A 493 -39.40 -4.96 -5.62
CA ASP A 493 -39.71 -5.31 -4.25
C ASP A 493 -38.44 -5.63 -3.46
N GLN A 494 -38.34 -5.07 -2.28
CA GLN A 494 -37.27 -5.43 -1.36
C GLN A 494 -37.55 -6.83 -0.80
N ILE A 495 -36.66 -7.78 -1.14
CA ILE A 495 -36.85 -9.19 -0.75
C ILE A 495 -35.98 -9.60 0.41
N LYS A 496 -34.80 -8.97 0.60
CA LYS A 496 -33.88 -9.31 1.70
C LYS A 496 -33.02 -8.14 2.11
N VAL A 497 -32.58 -8.15 3.37
CA VAL A 497 -31.64 -7.18 3.96
C VAL A 497 -30.58 -7.94 4.73
N PHE A 498 -29.33 -7.61 4.49
CA PHE A 498 -28.19 -8.06 5.27
C PHE A 498 -27.63 -6.86 6.04
N SER A 499 -27.47 -7.00 7.36
CA SER A 499 -27.01 -5.90 8.23
C SER A 499 -25.62 -6.18 8.76
N GLY A 500 -24.69 -5.24 8.59
CA GLY A 500 -23.36 -5.28 9.18
C GLY A 500 -23.33 -4.70 10.60
N HIS A 501 -22.35 -5.14 11.39
CA HIS A 501 -22.27 -4.81 12.82
C HIS A 501 -22.05 -3.31 13.13
N LYS A 502 -21.39 -2.54 12.26
CA LYS A 502 -21.06 -1.12 12.50
C LYS A 502 -21.37 -0.15 11.35
N ALA A 503 -21.62 -0.59 10.13
CA ALA A 503 -21.40 0.34 9.02
C ALA A 503 -22.22 0.14 7.76
N GLY A 504 -23.30 -0.57 7.75
CA GLY A 504 -24.06 -0.60 6.51
C GLY A 504 -25.00 -1.78 6.37
N LYS A 505 -25.84 -1.67 5.37
CA LYS A 505 -26.78 -2.71 4.98
C LYS A 505 -26.61 -3.00 3.50
N VAL A 506 -26.90 -4.24 3.14
CA VAL A 506 -27.13 -4.62 1.74
C VAL A 506 -28.62 -4.84 1.58
N LEU A 507 -29.23 -4.02 0.74
CA LEU A 507 -30.65 -4.12 0.38
C LEU A 507 -30.75 -4.85 -0.95
N ILE A 508 -31.46 -5.97 -0.97
CA ILE A 508 -31.70 -6.72 -2.21
C ILE A 508 -33.10 -6.51 -2.67
N TYR A 509 -33.21 -6.09 -3.90
CA TYR A 509 -34.47 -5.85 -4.61
C TYR A 509 -34.62 -6.81 -5.77
N ARG A 510 -35.85 -7.25 -6.05
CA ARG A 510 -36.21 -8.05 -7.21
C ARG A 510 -37.24 -7.33 -8.05
N LEU A 511 -37.12 -7.45 -9.37
CA LEU A 511 -38.09 -6.90 -10.32
C LEU A 511 -39.46 -7.56 -10.10
N ARG A 512 -40.52 -6.73 -9.98
CA ARG A 512 -41.89 -7.22 -9.99
C ARG A 512 -42.22 -7.80 -11.37
N ARG A 513 -42.55 -9.06 -11.39
CA ARG A 513 -43.08 -9.71 -12.58
C ARG A 513 -44.54 -9.37 -12.77
#